data_a6d33d0f2223e6476575e3134e84ee8c
#
_entry.id   a6d33d0f2223e6476575e3134e84ee8c
#
_cell.length_a   1.000
_cell.length_b   1.000
_cell.length_c   1.000
_cell.angle_alpha   90.00
_cell.angle_beta   90.00
_cell.angle_gamma   90.00
#
_symmetry.space_group_name_H-M   'P 1'
#
loop_
_entity.id
_entity.type
_entity.pdbx_description
1 polymer ?
#
loop_
_entity_poly.entity_id
_entity_poly.type
_entity_poly.pdbx_seq_one_letter_code
_entity_poly.pdbx_strand_id
1 'polypeptide(L)'
;MDIVIVDDQPSARTMLRHIVQDIGPQLDVHDFGEPDVALEWCNENRPDLLLLDYRMPGMDGLEMAKQFRRPLRNRDVPIVLVTVVGDEPVRQAALDAGVIDFLVKPIRPRELRARCRNLLQLRQQSESVKQRALSLEQRLLASMHEVEERERETLSRLARAIELRDSGTSAYLERMARIAGLIAESLGLPEDQVRIIELAAPLHDIGKIAIP
;
A
#
# COMPACT_ATOMS: atom_id res chain seq x y z
N MET A 1 -12.30 11.57 -7.29
CA MET A 1 -11.08 11.12 -8.01
C MET A 1 -10.52 12.32 -8.74
N ASP A 2 -9.22 12.56 -8.53
CA ASP A 2 -8.54 13.76 -9.02
C ASP A 2 -7.86 13.49 -10.36
N ILE A 3 -8.22 14.30 -11.37
CA ILE A 3 -7.62 14.24 -12.70
C ILE A 3 -6.88 15.53 -12.95
N VAL A 4 -5.61 15.41 -13.31
CA VAL A 4 -4.78 16.56 -13.66
C VAL A 4 -4.62 16.64 -15.17
N ILE A 5 -4.86 17.82 -15.72
CA ILE A 5 -4.68 18.13 -17.13
C ILE A 5 -3.61 19.22 -17.24
N VAL A 6 -2.59 18.97 -18.07
CA VAL A 6 -1.53 19.95 -18.31
C VAL A 6 -1.37 20.16 -19.81
N ASP A 7 -1.65 21.38 -20.26
CA ASP A 7 -1.55 21.81 -21.66
C ASP A 7 -1.36 23.33 -21.65
N ASP A 8 -0.41 23.88 -22.37
CA ASP A 8 -0.12 25.32 -22.39
C ASP A 8 -1.25 26.14 -23.04
N GLN A 9 -2.09 25.50 -23.88
CA GLN A 9 -3.17 26.15 -24.61
C GLN A 9 -4.48 26.18 -23.79
N PRO A 10 -5.01 27.35 -23.40
CA PRO A 10 -6.24 27.44 -22.60
C PRO A 10 -7.47 26.80 -23.25
N SER A 11 -7.58 26.90 -24.59
CA SER A 11 -8.68 26.28 -25.34
C SER A 11 -8.63 24.75 -25.29
N ALA A 12 -7.45 24.16 -25.38
CA ALA A 12 -7.25 22.71 -25.27
C ALA A 12 -7.60 22.22 -23.84
N ARG A 13 -7.12 22.93 -22.79
CA ARG A 13 -7.48 22.62 -21.41
C ARG A 13 -8.99 22.64 -21.17
N THR A 14 -9.66 23.70 -21.63
CA THR A 14 -11.13 23.83 -21.50
C THR A 14 -11.85 22.68 -22.19
N MET A 15 -11.44 22.32 -23.41
CA MET A 15 -12.00 21.20 -24.15
C MET A 15 -11.79 19.87 -23.42
N LEU A 16 -10.56 19.59 -22.97
CA LEU A 16 -10.22 18.35 -22.24
C LEU A 16 -11.02 18.26 -20.94
N ARG A 17 -11.09 19.36 -20.17
CA ARG A 17 -11.89 19.44 -18.95
C ARG A 17 -13.35 19.04 -19.18
N HIS A 18 -14.00 19.63 -20.17
CA HIS A 18 -15.40 19.29 -20.48
C HIS A 18 -15.57 17.81 -20.84
N ILE A 19 -14.70 17.28 -21.69
CA ILE A 19 -14.77 15.86 -22.09
C ILE A 19 -14.60 14.93 -20.90
N VAL A 20 -13.71 15.27 -19.98
CA VAL A 20 -13.42 14.44 -18.79
C VAL A 20 -14.54 14.56 -17.74
N GLN A 21 -15.07 15.76 -17.51
CA GLN A 21 -16.21 15.98 -16.61
C GLN A 21 -17.46 15.21 -17.02
N ASP A 22 -17.67 15.02 -18.32
CA ASP A 22 -18.77 14.20 -18.87
C ASP A 22 -18.67 12.70 -18.51
N ILE A 23 -17.54 12.23 -17.96
CA ILE A 23 -17.38 10.82 -17.56
C ILE A 23 -18.20 10.52 -16.31
N GLY A 24 -18.27 11.46 -15.36
CA GLY A 24 -19.08 11.31 -14.15
C GLY A 24 -18.87 12.43 -13.13
N PRO A 25 -19.89 12.70 -12.30
CA PRO A 25 -19.87 13.81 -11.33
C PRO A 25 -18.87 13.61 -10.17
N GLN A 26 -18.31 12.43 -10.01
CA GLN A 26 -17.35 12.10 -8.96
C GLN A 26 -15.91 12.46 -9.32
N LEU A 27 -15.68 13.12 -10.46
CA LEU A 27 -14.35 13.50 -10.93
C LEU A 27 -14.07 14.97 -10.65
N ASP A 28 -12.99 15.22 -9.93
CA ASP A 28 -12.45 16.54 -9.70
C ASP A 28 -11.32 16.80 -10.71
N VAL A 29 -11.53 17.80 -11.59
CA VAL A 29 -10.60 18.08 -12.68
C VAL A 29 -9.83 19.35 -12.39
N HIS A 30 -8.51 19.21 -12.27
CA HIS A 30 -7.55 20.30 -12.06
C HIS A 30 -6.77 20.50 -13.36
N ASP A 31 -6.76 21.73 -13.90
CA ASP A 31 -6.04 22.03 -15.13
C ASP A 31 -5.00 23.12 -14.92
N PHE A 32 -3.83 22.91 -15.51
CA PHE A 32 -2.66 23.76 -15.37
C PHE A 32 -2.10 24.13 -16.75
N GLY A 33 -1.69 25.37 -16.91
CA GLY A 33 -1.00 25.84 -18.11
C GLY A 33 0.51 25.66 -18.05
N GLU A 34 1.07 25.48 -16.88
CA GLU A 34 2.50 25.38 -16.60
C GLU A 34 2.83 24.06 -15.92
N PRO A 35 3.78 23.26 -16.48
CA PRO A 35 4.16 21.97 -15.92
C PRO A 35 4.69 22.04 -14.49
N ASP A 36 5.47 23.08 -14.15
CA ASP A 36 6.06 23.23 -12.81
C ASP A 36 4.99 23.43 -11.75
N VAL A 37 3.98 24.28 -12.02
CA VAL A 37 2.84 24.48 -11.11
C VAL A 37 2.02 23.20 -10.92
N ALA A 38 1.85 22.44 -11.99
CA ALA A 38 1.18 21.15 -11.91
C ALA A 38 1.97 20.12 -11.08
N LEU A 39 3.31 20.08 -11.19
CA LEU A 39 4.16 19.24 -10.38
C LEU A 39 4.12 19.62 -8.90
N GLU A 40 4.13 20.91 -8.58
CA GLU A 40 3.99 21.39 -7.20
C GLU A 40 2.65 20.93 -6.61
N TRP A 41 1.56 21.12 -7.33
CA TRP A 41 0.26 20.63 -6.92
C TRP A 41 0.26 19.10 -6.70
N CYS A 42 0.86 18.34 -7.60
CA CYS A 42 0.99 16.87 -7.50
C CYS A 42 1.90 16.41 -6.34
N ASN A 43 2.78 17.26 -5.84
CA ASN A 43 3.58 16.96 -4.65
C ASN A 43 2.76 17.00 -3.35
N GLU A 44 1.73 17.82 -3.30
CA GLU A 44 0.82 17.89 -2.16
C GLU A 44 -0.37 16.95 -2.31
N ASN A 45 -0.85 16.81 -3.55
CA ASN A 45 -2.03 16.07 -3.91
C ASN A 45 -1.66 14.90 -4.83
N ARG A 46 -2.27 13.74 -4.64
CA ARG A 46 -2.01 12.56 -5.48
C ARG A 46 -3.12 12.39 -6.51
N PRO A 47 -2.89 12.71 -7.78
CA PRO A 47 -3.90 12.50 -8.81
C PRO A 47 -4.16 11.02 -9.09
N ASP A 48 -5.36 10.73 -9.60
CA ASP A 48 -5.74 9.40 -10.06
C ASP A 48 -5.46 9.19 -11.55
N LEU A 49 -5.30 10.28 -12.32
CA LEU A 49 -4.96 10.27 -13.74
C LEU A 49 -4.26 11.57 -14.13
N LEU A 50 -3.21 11.49 -14.95
CA LEU A 50 -2.55 12.62 -15.58
C LEU A 50 -2.79 12.62 -17.08
N LEU A 51 -3.27 13.76 -17.62
CA LEU A 51 -3.33 14.04 -19.06
C LEU A 51 -2.32 15.13 -19.36
N LEU A 52 -1.27 14.82 -20.12
CA LEU A 52 -0.19 15.75 -20.42
C LEU A 52 -0.13 16.05 -21.92
N ASP A 53 -0.10 17.32 -22.29
CA ASP A 53 0.33 17.67 -23.63
C ASP A 53 1.83 17.40 -23.79
N TYR A 54 2.22 16.92 -24.95
CA TYR A 54 3.61 16.63 -25.22
C TYR A 54 4.43 17.91 -25.41
N ARG A 55 3.86 18.89 -26.14
CA ARG A 55 4.59 20.11 -26.50
C ARG A 55 4.20 21.29 -25.63
N MET A 56 4.95 21.55 -24.58
CA MET A 56 4.77 22.71 -23.72
C MET A 56 6.05 23.55 -23.64
N PRO A 57 5.95 24.86 -23.48
CA PRO A 57 7.13 25.72 -23.27
C PRO A 57 7.86 25.37 -21.97
N GLY A 58 9.19 25.41 -22.00
CA GLY A 58 10.05 25.18 -20.84
C GLY A 58 10.28 23.70 -20.52
N MET A 59 9.22 22.98 -20.19
CA MET A 59 9.26 21.54 -19.88
C MET A 59 8.26 20.81 -20.76
N ASP A 60 8.69 19.82 -21.51
CA ASP A 60 7.78 19.00 -22.31
C ASP A 60 7.07 17.94 -21.44
N GLY A 61 5.99 17.34 -21.98
CA GLY A 61 5.20 16.35 -21.26
C GLY A 61 5.96 15.09 -20.88
N LEU A 62 7.02 14.75 -21.62
CA LEU A 62 7.87 13.60 -21.32
C LEU A 62 8.77 13.86 -20.11
N GLU A 63 9.40 15.02 -20.07
CA GLU A 63 10.22 15.43 -18.92
C GLU A 63 9.36 15.57 -17.67
N MET A 64 8.16 16.18 -17.80
CA MET A 64 7.20 16.24 -16.71
C MET A 64 6.81 14.85 -16.20
N ALA A 65 6.54 13.90 -17.10
CA ALA A 65 6.21 12.51 -16.72
C ALA A 65 7.35 11.86 -15.92
N LYS A 66 8.60 12.04 -16.33
CA LYS A 66 9.80 11.55 -15.62
C LYS A 66 9.90 12.15 -14.22
N GLN A 67 9.71 13.47 -14.09
CA GLN A 67 9.78 14.15 -12.79
C GLN A 67 8.63 13.70 -11.89
N PHE A 68 7.40 13.60 -12.41
CA PHE A 68 6.25 13.10 -11.68
C PHE A 68 6.43 11.67 -11.15
N ARG A 69 7.17 10.81 -11.87
CA ARG A 69 7.44 9.42 -11.47
C ARG A 69 8.50 9.26 -10.37
N ARG A 70 9.32 10.27 -10.08
CA ARG A 70 10.39 10.18 -9.07
C ARG A 70 9.89 9.74 -7.68
N PRO A 71 8.80 10.31 -7.11
CA PRO A 71 8.24 9.82 -5.87
C PRO A 71 7.59 8.44 -6.05
N LEU A 72 7.91 7.49 -5.15
CA LEU A 72 7.37 6.11 -5.19
C LEU A 72 5.83 6.07 -5.20
N ARG A 73 5.19 7.00 -4.51
CA ARG A 73 3.72 7.12 -4.43
C ARG A 73 3.04 7.36 -5.78
N ASN A 74 3.77 7.90 -6.76
CA ASN A 74 3.23 8.27 -8.06
C ASN A 74 3.43 7.17 -9.12
N ARG A 75 4.14 6.08 -8.79
CA ARG A 75 4.49 5.04 -9.77
C ARG A 75 3.30 4.38 -10.45
N ASP A 76 2.19 4.27 -9.74
CA ASP A 76 0.99 3.57 -10.24
C ASP A 76 -0.08 4.54 -10.79
N VAL A 77 0.17 5.84 -10.80
CA VAL A 77 -0.77 6.82 -11.38
C VAL A 77 -0.69 6.74 -12.90
N PRO A 78 -1.79 6.48 -13.61
CA PRO A 78 -1.77 6.45 -15.07
C PRO A 78 -1.46 7.83 -15.65
N ILE A 79 -0.59 7.84 -16.68
CA ILE A 79 -0.24 9.02 -17.46
C ILE A 79 -0.64 8.76 -18.91
N VAL A 80 -1.40 9.69 -19.47
CA VAL A 80 -1.76 9.73 -20.89
C VAL A 80 -1.10 10.93 -21.53
N LEU A 81 -0.31 10.70 -22.56
CA LEU A 81 0.34 11.77 -23.31
C LEU A 81 -0.51 12.15 -24.53
N VAL A 82 -0.78 13.44 -24.68
CA VAL A 82 -1.49 14.02 -25.83
C VAL A 82 -0.45 14.60 -26.79
N THR A 83 -0.46 14.17 -28.05
CA THR A 83 0.56 14.58 -29.02
C THR A 83 -0.03 14.81 -30.41
N VAL A 84 0.62 15.63 -31.22
CA VAL A 84 0.26 15.85 -32.62
C VAL A 84 0.89 14.85 -33.60
N VAL A 85 1.93 14.10 -33.16
CA VAL A 85 2.73 13.24 -34.04
C VAL A 85 2.95 11.87 -33.44
N GLY A 86 2.81 10.85 -34.29
CA GLY A 86 3.11 9.46 -33.97
C GLY A 86 4.57 9.09 -34.24
N ASP A 87 5.54 9.91 -33.82
CA ASP A 87 6.97 9.60 -33.97
C ASP A 87 7.34 8.44 -33.06
N GLU A 88 7.78 7.33 -33.67
CA GLU A 88 8.14 6.09 -32.95
C GLU A 88 9.20 6.33 -31.85
N PRO A 89 10.24 7.16 -32.07
CA PRO A 89 11.20 7.50 -31.01
C PRO A 89 10.57 8.18 -29.78
N VAL A 90 9.59 9.05 -29.99
CA VAL A 90 8.87 9.73 -28.91
C VAL A 90 8.00 8.73 -28.12
N ARG A 91 7.36 7.81 -28.82
CA ARG A 91 6.56 6.76 -28.18
C ARG A 91 7.41 5.84 -27.31
N GLN A 92 8.56 5.41 -27.82
CA GLN A 92 9.48 4.59 -27.03
C GLN A 92 9.99 5.32 -25.77
N ALA A 93 10.45 6.54 -25.93
CA ALA A 93 10.91 7.37 -24.81
C ALA A 93 9.82 7.63 -23.75
N ALA A 94 8.57 7.74 -24.20
CA ALA A 94 7.45 7.96 -23.30
C ALA A 94 7.05 6.68 -22.54
N LEU A 95 7.11 5.51 -23.18
CA LEU A 95 6.94 4.23 -22.49
C LEU A 95 8.01 4.04 -21.40
N ASP A 96 9.26 4.36 -21.71
CA ASP A 96 10.38 4.33 -20.76
C ASP A 96 10.19 5.32 -19.59
N ALA A 97 9.50 6.44 -19.84
CA ALA A 97 9.10 7.42 -18.81
C ALA A 97 7.86 6.97 -18.00
N GLY A 98 7.27 5.82 -18.30
CA GLY A 98 6.11 5.28 -17.60
C GLY A 98 4.78 5.88 -18.04
N VAL A 99 4.70 6.44 -19.25
CA VAL A 99 3.42 6.81 -19.90
C VAL A 99 2.71 5.51 -20.29
N ILE A 100 1.43 5.42 -19.96
CA ILE A 100 0.64 4.19 -20.18
C ILE A 100 -0.09 4.24 -21.53
N ASP A 101 -0.50 5.42 -21.97
CA ASP A 101 -1.30 5.56 -23.18
C ASP A 101 -1.04 6.89 -23.90
N PHE A 102 -1.43 6.94 -25.19
CA PHE A 102 -1.24 8.09 -26.06
C PHE A 102 -2.53 8.48 -26.73
N LEU A 103 -2.74 9.79 -26.89
CA LEU A 103 -3.81 10.37 -27.68
C LEU A 103 -3.24 11.28 -28.76
N VAL A 104 -3.63 11.06 -29.98
CA VAL A 104 -3.18 11.87 -31.12
C VAL A 104 -4.19 12.99 -31.38
N LYS A 105 -3.70 14.23 -31.48
CA LYS A 105 -4.52 15.40 -31.91
C LYS A 105 -4.82 15.27 -33.42
N PRO A 106 -6.08 15.50 -33.90
CA PRO A 106 -7.22 16.02 -33.15
C PRO A 106 -7.89 14.97 -32.24
N ILE A 107 -8.13 15.34 -30.99
CA ILE A 107 -8.69 14.45 -29.98
C ILE A 107 -10.15 14.16 -30.28
N ARG A 108 -10.49 12.86 -30.29
CA ARG A 108 -11.87 12.41 -30.42
C ARG A 108 -12.50 12.27 -29.02
N PRO A 109 -13.58 13.03 -28.70
CA PRO A 109 -14.15 13.02 -27.35
C PRO A 109 -14.57 11.62 -26.86
N ARG A 110 -15.10 10.79 -27.74
CA ARG A 110 -15.48 9.39 -27.40
C ARG A 110 -14.27 8.54 -27.01
N GLU A 111 -13.17 8.71 -27.73
CA GLU A 111 -11.93 7.99 -27.48
C GLU A 111 -11.31 8.40 -26.14
N LEU A 112 -11.16 9.71 -25.89
CA LEU A 112 -10.64 10.22 -24.63
C LEU A 112 -11.46 9.73 -23.44
N ARG A 113 -12.80 9.86 -23.50
CA ARG A 113 -13.67 9.36 -22.43
C ARG A 113 -13.52 7.87 -22.16
N ALA A 114 -13.44 7.05 -23.20
CA ALA A 114 -13.27 5.60 -23.04
C ALA A 114 -11.95 5.26 -22.37
N ARG A 115 -10.84 5.88 -22.80
CA ARG A 115 -9.50 5.65 -22.24
C ARG A 115 -9.41 6.11 -20.79
N CYS A 116 -9.84 7.33 -20.48
CA CYS A 116 -9.86 7.84 -19.11
C CYS A 116 -10.70 6.94 -18.19
N ARG A 117 -11.91 6.55 -18.62
CA ARG A 117 -12.76 5.65 -17.82
C ARG A 117 -12.08 4.32 -17.52
N ASN A 118 -11.46 3.68 -18.51
CA ASN A 118 -10.78 2.42 -18.34
C ASN A 118 -9.58 2.55 -17.38
N LEU A 119 -8.76 3.60 -17.53
CA LEU A 119 -7.60 3.84 -16.68
C LEU A 119 -8.01 4.15 -15.23
N LEU A 120 -9.05 4.97 -15.03
CA LEU A 120 -9.58 5.27 -13.70
C LEU A 120 -10.18 4.02 -13.03
N GLN A 121 -10.87 3.16 -13.79
CA GLN A 121 -11.40 1.90 -13.27
C GLN A 121 -10.27 0.95 -12.85
N LEU A 122 -9.24 0.79 -13.67
CA LEU A 122 -8.06 -0.01 -13.33
C LEU A 122 -7.35 0.54 -12.09
N ARG A 123 -7.22 1.87 -11.99
CA ARG A 123 -6.65 2.56 -10.84
C ARG A 123 -7.43 2.25 -9.57
N GLN A 124 -8.75 2.40 -9.60
CA GLN A 124 -9.63 2.13 -8.48
C GLN A 124 -9.55 0.66 -8.03
N GLN A 125 -9.53 -0.28 -8.98
CA GLN A 125 -9.38 -1.71 -8.68
C GLN A 125 -8.03 -2.00 -8.01
N SER A 126 -6.94 -1.44 -8.54
CA SER A 126 -5.60 -1.60 -7.97
C SER A 126 -5.52 -1.08 -6.53
N GLU A 127 -6.05 0.12 -6.26
CA GLU A 127 -6.08 0.69 -4.91
C GLU A 127 -6.96 -0.15 -3.95
N SER A 128 -8.11 -0.66 -4.42
CA SER A 128 -8.97 -1.55 -3.64
C SER A 128 -8.26 -2.86 -3.26
N VAL A 129 -7.52 -3.46 -4.19
CA VAL A 129 -6.74 -4.68 -3.93
C VAL A 129 -5.64 -4.42 -2.90
N LYS A 130 -4.90 -3.30 -3.03
CA LYS A 130 -3.86 -2.92 -2.05
C LYS A 130 -4.43 -2.72 -0.65
N GLN A 131 -5.54 -2.00 -0.54
CA GLN A 131 -6.19 -1.78 0.75
C GLN A 131 -6.68 -3.10 1.39
N ARG A 132 -7.25 -4.01 0.59
CA ARG A 132 -7.67 -5.34 1.07
C ARG A 132 -6.48 -6.16 1.54
N ALA A 133 -5.35 -6.16 0.80
CA ALA A 133 -4.15 -6.87 1.18
C ALA A 133 -3.61 -6.38 2.53
N LEU A 134 -3.49 -5.06 2.73
CA LEU A 134 -3.08 -4.47 4.01
C LEU A 134 -4.04 -4.82 5.17
N SER A 135 -5.35 -4.77 4.91
CA SER A 135 -6.35 -5.14 5.93
C SER A 135 -6.27 -6.63 6.31
N LEU A 136 -6.02 -7.52 5.33
CA LEU A 136 -5.85 -8.95 5.60
C LEU A 136 -4.59 -9.24 6.39
N GLU A 137 -3.48 -8.57 6.07
CA GLU A 137 -2.22 -8.68 6.81
C GLU A 137 -2.38 -8.26 8.26
N GLN A 138 -3.03 -7.12 8.51
CA GLN A 138 -3.33 -6.66 9.87
C GLN A 138 -4.21 -7.65 10.65
N ARG A 139 -5.24 -8.21 10.00
CA ARG A 139 -6.10 -9.23 10.63
C ARG A 139 -5.35 -10.51 10.93
N LEU A 140 -4.46 -10.93 10.04
CA LEU A 140 -3.63 -12.11 10.25
C LEU A 140 -2.74 -11.93 11.48
N LEU A 141 -2.02 -10.80 11.58
CA LEU A 141 -1.18 -10.49 12.73
C LEU A 141 -1.97 -10.45 14.04
N ALA A 142 -3.16 -9.83 14.04
CA ALA A 142 -4.03 -9.80 15.20
C ALA A 142 -4.52 -11.20 15.61
N SER A 143 -4.89 -12.04 14.64
CA SER A 143 -5.32 -13.42 14.90
C SER A 143 -4.19 -14.30 15.43
N MET A 144 -2.98 -14.12 14.90
CA MET A 144 -1.80 -14.84 15.42
C MET A 144 -1.53 -14.48 16.89
N HIS A 145 -1.59 -13.19 17.22
CA HIS A 145 -1.41 -12.73 18.59
C HIS A 145 -2.51 -13.29 19.53
N GLU A 146 -3.76 -13.31 19.10
CA GLU A 146 -4.87 -13.89 19.87
C GLU A 146 -4.67 -15.40 20.13
N VAL A 147 -4.20 -16.16 19.13
CA VAL A 147 -3.90 -17.59 19.29
C VAL A 147 -2.78 -17.77 20.31
N GLU A 148 -1.70 -17.03 20.20
CA GLU A 148 -0.57 -17.07 21.14
C GLU A 148 -0.99 -16.78 22.58
N GLU A 149 -1.81 -15.77 22.80
CA GLU A 149 -2.31 -15.43 24.13
C GLU A 149 -3.24 -16.53 24.68
N ARG A 150 -4.10 -17.12 23.86
CA ARG A 150 -4.95 -18.26 24.27
C ARG A 150 -4.15 -19.50 24.62
N GLU A 151 -3.11 -19.81 23.84
CA GLU A 151 -2.20 -20.92 24.14
C GLU A 151 -1.50 -20.69 25.48
N ARG A 152 -0.95 -19.50 25.70
CA ARG A 152 -0.31 -19.12 26.95
C ARG A 152 -1.26 -19.23 28.15
N GLU A 153 -2.49 -18.72 27.98
CA GLU A 153 -3.50 -18.81 29.04
C GLU A 153 -3.88 -20.27 29.33
N THR A 154 -4.02 -21.10 28.31
CA THR A 154 -4.34 -22.52 28.47
C THR A 154 -3.25 -23.27 29.22
N LEU A 155 -1.98 -23.08 28.82
CA LEU A 155 -0.84 -23.66 29.52
C LEU A 155 -0.73 -23.19 30.96
N SER A 156 -0.97 -21.89 31.22
CA SER A 156 -0.99 -21.36 32.58
C SER A 156 -2.11 -21.95 33.44
N ARG A 157 -3.31 -22.15 32.87
CA ARG A 157 -4.42 -22.80 33.58
C ARG A 157 -4.11 -24.26 33.91
N LEU A 158 -3.49 -25.00 32.98
CA LEU A 158 -3.05 -26.38 33.21
C LEU A 158 -1.99 -26.43 34.33
N ALA A 159 -0.99 -25.58 34.26
CA ALA A 159 0.04 -25.50 35.31
C ALA A 159 -0.57 -25.21 36.70
N ARG A 160 -1.50 -24.28 36.82
CA ARG A 160 -2.20 -24.00 38.09
C ARG A 160 -3.02 -25.18 38.58
N ALA A 161 -3.69 -25.94 37.69
CA ALA A 161 -4.46 -27.11 38.07
C ALA A 161 -3.57 -28.21 38.70
N ILE A 162 -2.34 -28.32 38.25
CA ILE A 162 -1.32 -29.25 38.81
C ILE A 162 -0.91 -28.81 40.21
N GLU A 163 -0.65 -27.51 40.38
CA GLU A 163 -0.18 -26.93 41.65
C GLU A 163 -1.21 -26.99 42.78
N LEU A 164 -2.51 -26.92 42.47
CA LEU A 164 -3.59 -27.08 43.47
C LEU A 164 -3.51 -28.43 44.19
N ARG A 165 -2.86 -29.43 43.61
CA ARG A 165 -2.67 -30.75 44.24
C ARG A 165 -1.42 -30.79 45.15
N ASP A 166 -0.40 -29.95 44.89
CA ASP A 166 0.90 -30.00 45.56
C ASP A 166 1.15 -28.85 46.58
N SER A 167 0.08 -28.10 46.94
CA SER A 167 0.14 -26.99 47.96
C SER A 167 1.02 -25.79 47.56
N GLY A 168 1.36 -25.64 46.28
CA GLY A 168 2.13 -24.52 45.75
C GLY A 168 1.27 -23.25 45.50
N THR A 169 1.93 -22.10 45.30
CA THR A 169 1.24 -20.85 44.97
C THR A 169 1.48 -20.45 43.53
N SER A 170 0.47 -19.94 42.82
CA SER A 170 0.59 -19.51 41.40
C SER A 170 1.76 -18.56 41.14
N ALA A 171 2.18 -17.79 42.17
CA ALA A 171 3.35 -16.94 42.12
C ALA A 171 4.68 -17.70 41.99
N TYR A 172 4.74 -18.97 42.40
CA TYR A 172 5.92 -19.80 42.23
C TYR A 172 6.14 -20.19 40.77
N LEU A 173 5.09 -20.65 40.06
CA LEU A 173 5.20 -21.00 38.67
C LEU A 173 5.59 -19.84 37.75
N GLU A 174 5.03 -18.66 38.00
CA GLU A 174 5.37 -17.45 37.26
C GLU A 174 6.85 -17.06 37.47
N ARG A 175 7.34 -17.14 38.70
CA ARG A 175 8.77 -16.90 38.99
C ARG A 175 9.68 -17.91 38.32
N MET A 176 9.31 -19.18 38.35
CA MET A 176 10.06 -20.27 37.71
C MET A 176 10.16 -20.09 36.21
N ALA A 177 9.02 -19.81 35.52
CA ALA A 177 9.01 -19.50 34.10
C ALA A 177 9.97 -18.36 33.77
N ARG A 178 9.88 -17.27 34.49
CA ARG A 178 10.74 -16.10 34.28
C ARG A 178 12.23 -16.37 34.53
N ILE A 179 12.56 -17.14 35.56
CA ILE A 179 13.94 -17.53 35.85
C ILE A 179 14.49 -18.44 34.75
N ALA A 180 13.69 -19.42 34.30
CA ALA A 180 14.08 -20.31 33.20
C ALA A 180 14.35 -19.52 31.90
N GLY A 181 13.53 -18.55 31.57
CA GLY A 181 13.76 -17.64 30.44
C GLY A 181 15.05 -16.83 30.58
N LEU A 182 15.28 -16.20 31.72
CA LEU A 182 16.53 -15.44 32.00
C LEU A 182 17.79 -16.31 31.87
N ILE A 183 17.73 -17.57 32.34
CA ILE A 183 18.82 -18.53 32.18
C ILE A 183 19.04 -18.85 30.70
N ALA A 184 17.98 -19.10 29.96
CA ALA A 184 18.05 -19.42 28.53
C ALA A 184 18.64 -18.24 27.72
N GLU A 185 18.22 -17.01 28.02
CA GLU A 185 18.79 -15.78 27.44
C GLU A 185 20.30 -15.65 27.77
N SER A 186 20.68 -15.87 29.02
CA SER A 186 22.08 -15.76 29.46
C SER A 186 22.98 -16.82 28.80
N LEU A 187 22.42 -17.95 28.40
CA LEU A 187 23.09 -19.00 27.62
C LEU A 187 23.15 -18.70 26.11
N GLY A 188 22.57 -17.57 25.66
CA GLY A 188 22.57 -17.16 24.25
C GLY A 188 21.65 -17.98 23.35
N LEU A 189 20.60 -18.59 23.91
CA LEU A 189 19.62 -19.31 23.09
C LEU A 189 18.81 -18.36 22.21
N PRO A 190 18.38 -18.79 21.01
CA PRO A 190 17.49 -18.03 20.15
C PRO A 190 16.17 -17.66 20.85
N GLU A 191 15.58 -16.52 20.48
CA GLU A 191 14.38 -15.96 21.13
C GLU A 191 13.18 -16.96 21.14
N ASP A 192 13.01 -17.71 20.06
CA ASP A 192 12.00 -18.76 19.95
C ASP A 192 12.18 -19.88 20.95
N GLN A 193 13.42 -20.29 21.21
CA GLN A 193 13.73 -21.30 22.22
C GLN A 193 13.56 -20.76 23.64
N VAL A 194 13.98 -19.54 23.92
CA VAL A 194 13.73 -18.88 25.22
C VAL A 194 12.25 -18.87 25.52
N ARG A 195 11.44 -18.48 24.57
CA ARG A 195 9.97 -18.45 24.70
C ARG A 195 9.38 -19.85 24.98
N ILE A 196 9.84 -20.89 24.28
CA ILE A 196 9.39 -22.27 24.52
C ILE A 196 9.73 -22.70 25.93
N ILE A 197 10.93 -22.37 26.43
CA ILE A 197 11.38 -22.72 27.78
C ILE A 197 10.52 -22.00 28.83
N GLU A 198 10.23 -20.72 28.68
CA GLU A 198 9.33 -20.00 29.58
C GLU A 198 7.93 -20.59 29.67
N LEU A 199 7.37 -21.01 28.52
CA LEU A 199 6.05 -21.62 28.47
C LEU A 199 6.03 -23.05 29.03
N ALA A 200 7.10 -23.80 28.84
CA ALA A 200 7.19 -25.21 29.26
C ALA A 200 7.61 -25.39 30.73
N ALA A 201 8.41 -24.47 31.28
CA ALA A 201 8.93 -24.60 32.65
C ALA A 201 7.84 -24.80 33.71
N PRO A 202 6.69 -24.09 33.69
CA PRO A 202 5.59 -24.33 34.65
C PRO A 202 4.95 -25.72 34.54
N LEU A 203 5.15 -26.43 33.43
CA LEU A 203 4.55 -27.75 33.16
C LEU A 203 5.50 -28.91 33.49
N HIS A 204 6.69 -28.68 34.06
CA HIS A 204 7.71 -29.68 34.31
C HIS A 204 7.22 -30.90 35.12
N ASP A 205 6.24 -30.68 35.97
CA ASP A 205 5.66 -31.69 36.87
C ASP A 205 4.30 -32.23 36.39
N ILE A 206 3.89 -31.99 35.14
CA ILE A 206 2.58 -32.40 34.60
C ILE A 206 2.32 -33.91 34.74
N GLY A 207 3.36 -34.73 34.70
CA GLY A 207 3.27 -36.17 34.90
C GLY A 207 2.80 -36.61 36.30
N LYS A 208 2.92 -35.74 37.31
CA LYS A 208 2.44 -36.05 38.69
C LYS A 208 0.92 -36.19 38.79
N ILE A 209 0.16 -35.68 37.83
CA ILE A 209 -1.31 -35.83 37.79
C ILE A 209 -1.71 -37.32 37.80
N ALA A 210 -0.93 -38.17 37.15
CA ALA A 210 -1.22 -39.59 36.98
C ALA A 210 -0.69 -40.50 38.14
N ILE A 211 0.01 -39.93 39.10
CA ILE A 211 0.56 -40.67 40.26
C ILE A 211 -0.41 -40.54 41.42
N PRO A 212 -0.90 -41.64 42.01
CA PRO A 212 -1.83 -41.64 43.14
C PRO A 212 -1.20 -41.08 44.43
#